data_daee4c5a829d57b892027885de488813
#
_entry.id   daee4c5a829d57b892027885de488813
#
_cell.length_a   1.000
_cell.length_b   1.000
_cell.length_c   1.000
_cell.angle_alpha   90.00
_cell.angle_beta   90.00
_cell.angle_gamma   90.00
#
_symmetry.space_group_name_H-M   'P 1'
#
loop_
_entity.id
_entity.type
_entity.pdbx_description
1 polymer ?
#
loop_
_entity_poly.entity_id
_entity_poly.type
_entity_poly.pdbx_seq_one_letter_code
_entity_poly.pdbx_strand_id
1 'polypeptide(L)'
;MKTLQERFEEKYCPEPNTGCWLWTASQSAGGYGSFRVGEKKLYAHRVAYDLYKGPIPEGDGYHGTCVCHTCDTPACVNPEHLFLGTHTDNMRDRSAKGRHAGGCFGWRGEAHPGVSDVSDRQVREAMILRSMGVKLKDLAEMYNVSDSTIGDWWHKKQRTFAWAS
;
A
#
# COMPACT_ATOMS: atom_id res chain seq x y z
N MET A 1 -36.61 -12.66 12.58
CA MET A 1 -35.20 -12.67 12.11
C MET A 1 -34.70 -11.25 12.08
N LYS A 2 -33.47 -10.98 12.55
CA LYS A 2 -32.86 -9.63 12.45
C LYS A 2 -32.57 -9.28 11.00
N THR A 3 -32.86 -8.05 10.63
CA THR A 3 -32.49 -7.50 9.32
C THR A 3 -30.97 -7.42 9.14
N LEU A 4 -30.49 -7.20 7.93
CA LEU A 4 -29.06 -7.00 7.65
C LEU A 4 -28.53 -5.79 8.41
N GLN A 5 -29.31 -4.72 8.44
CA GLN A 5 -28.96 -3.46 9.12
C GLN A 5 -28.86 -3.66 10.64
N GLU A 6 -29.85 -4.27 11.30
CA GLU A 6 -29.80 -4.56 12.74
C GLU A 6 -28.58 -5.41 13.13
N ARG A 7 -28.27 -6.42 12.32
CA ARG A 7 -27.06 -7.25 12.52
C ARG A 7 -25.74 -6.48 12.34
N PHE A 8 -25.75 -5.48 11.51
CA PHE A 8 -24.60 -4.61 11.25
C PHE A 8 -24.40 -3.63 12.41
N GLU A 9 -25.47 -2.96 12.85
CA GLU A 9 -25.47 -1.95 13.90
C GLU A 9 -25.02 -2.49 15.26
N GLU A 10 -25.23 -3.76 15.54
CA GLU A 10 -24.73 -4.43 16.74
C GLU A 10 -23.19 -4.62 16.79
N LYS A 11 -22.48 -4.32 15.70
CA LYS A 11 -21.07 -4.67 15.52
C LYS A 11 -20.13 -3.49 15.41
N TYR A 12 -20.59 -2.30 15.67
CA TYR A 12 -19.73 -1.13 15.79
C TYR A 12 -20.09 -0.30 17.02
N CYS A 13 -19.13 0.50 17.47
CA CYS A 13 -19.31 1.45 18.57
C CYS A 13 -18.91 2.84 18.06
N PRO A 14 -19.81 3.86 18.16
CA PRO A 14 -19.46 5.23 17.87
C PRO A 14 -18.40 5.74 18.84
N GLU A 15 -17.36 6.37 18.30
CA GLU A 15 -16.28 7.02 19.07
C GLU A 15 -16.51 8.56 19.00
N PRO A 16 -16.83 9.22 20.12
CA PRO A 16 -17.33 10.60 20.09
C PRO A 16 -16.26 11.65 19.72
N ASN A 17 -14.97 11.40 19.97
CA ASN A 17 -13.92 12.38 19.72
C ASN A 17 -13.59 12.51 18.24
N THR A 18 -13.57 11.41 17.50
CA THR A 18 -13.25 11.37 16.07
C THR A 18 -14.47 11.25 15.18
N GLY A 19 -15.63 10.90 15.74
CA GLY A 19 -16.84 10.58 15.00
C GLY A 19 -16.77 9.23 14.27
N CYS A 20 -15.71 8.44 14.46
CA CYS A 20 -15.58 7.11 13.86
C CYS A 20 -16.59 6.13 14.47
N TRP A 21 -17.16 5.26 13.64
CA TRP A 21 -17.88 4.07 14.10
C TRP A 21 -16.91 2.90 14.03
N LEU A 22 -16.38 2.52 15.18
CA LEU A 22 -15.34 1.51 15.26
C LEU A 22 -15.92 0.11 15.24
N TRP A 23 -15.50 -0.70 14.27
CA TRP A 23 -15.92 -2.09 14.15
C TRP A 23 -15.39 -2.95 15.30
N THR A 24 -16.29 -3.61 16.02
CA THR A 24 -15.98 -4.39 17.23
C THR A 24 -15.96 -5.89 17.00
N ALA A 25 -16.37 -6.35 15.81
CA ALA A 25 -16.37 -7.77 15.46
C ALA A 25 -15.08 -8.17 14.70
N SER A 26 -15.10 -9.32 14.03
CA SER A 26 -13.95 -9.87 13.31
C SER A 26 -13.30 -8.88 12.34
N GLN A 27 -11.98 -8.81 12.35
CA GLN A 27 -11.16 -7.97 11.47
C GLN A 27 -10.20 -8.82 10.62
N SER A 28 -9.73 -8.27 9.51
CA SER A 28 -8.63 -8.79 8.69
C SER A 28 -7.27 -8.40 9.29
N ALA A 29 -6.19 -8.99 8.78
CA ALA A 29 -4.82 -8.65 9.18
C ALA A 29 -4.47 -7.16 8.94
N GLY A 30 -5.15 -6.49 8.01
CA GLY A 30 -5.00 -5.04 7.76
C GLY A 30 -5.86 -4.15 8.66
N GLY A 31 -6.55 -4.69 9.68
CA GLY A 31 -7.42 -3.94 10.59
C GLY A 31 -8.81 -3.62 10.03
N TYR A 32 -9.14 -4.05 8.82
CA TYR A 32 -10.47 -3.83 8.24
C TYR A 32 -11.50 -4.77 8.83
N GLY A 33 -12.66 -4.23 9.21
CA GLY A 33 -13.79 -5.01 9.67
C GLY A 33 -14.28 -6.01 8.62
N SER A 34 -14.71 -7.19 9.07
CA SER A 34 -15.28 -8.25 8.24
C SER A 34 -16.72 -8.53 8.64
N PHE A 35 -17.62 -8.56 7.67
CA PHE A 35 -19.04 -8.82 7.88
C PHE A 35 -19.55 -9.90 6.92
N ARG A 36 -20.41 -10.80 7.41
CA ARG A 36 -20.97 -11.87 6.61
C ARG A 36 -22.39 -11.52 6.11
N VAL A 37 -22.54 -11.51 4.79
CA VAL A 37 -23.82 -11.33 4.09
C VAL A 37 -24.14 -12.63 3.34
N GLY A 38 -25.10 -13.41 3.82
CA GLY A 38 -25.31 -14.77 3.36
C GLY A 38 -24.06 -15.63 3.56
N GLU A 39 -23.56 -16.24 2.50
CA GLU A 39 -22.34 -17.04 2.53
C GLU A 39 -21.06 -16.22 2.27
N LYS A 40 -21.19 -14.98 1.81
CA LYS A 40 -20.06 -14.14 1.45
C LYS A 40 -19.53 -13.35 2.64
N LYS A 41 -18.20 -13.33 2.80
CA LYS A 41 -17.49 -12.47 3.74
C LYS A 41 -17.06 -11.20 3.01
N LEU A 42 -17.57 -10.07 3.44
CA LEU A 42 -17.33 -8.75 2.84
C LEU A 42 -16.62 -7.84 3.84
N TYR A 43 -15.96 -6.81 3.34
CA TYR A 43 -15.44 -5.74 4.19
C TYR A 43 -16.56 -4.91 4.79
N ALA A 44 -16.53 -4.67 6.11
CA ALA A 44 -17.60 -3.99 6.82
C ALA A 44 -17.83 -2.54 6.33
N HIS A 45 -16.75 -1.79 6.00
CA HIS A 45 -16.88 -0.43 5.46
C HIS A 45 -17.58 -0.40 4.09
N ARG A 46 -17.40 -1.44 3.24
CA ARG A 46 -18.14 -1.54 1.97
C ARG A 46 -19.62 -1.80 2.21
N VAL A 47 -19.94 -2.68 3.16
CA VAL A 47 -21.33 -2.96 3.55
C VAL A 47 -21.97 -1.71 4.18
N ALA A 48 -21.23 -0.95 5.00
CA ALA A 48 -21.69 0.33 5.52
C ALA A 48 -22.04 1.32 4.41
N TYR A 49 -21.15 1.47 3.43
CA TYR A 49 -21.41 2.35 2.29
C TYR A 49 -22.69 1.97 1.55
N ASP A 50 -22.83 0.68 1.24
CA ASP A 50 -24.00 0.14 0.52
C ASP A 50 -25.31 0.32 1.30
N LEU A 51 -25.29 0.10 2.61
CA LEU A 51 -26.45 0.26 3.49
C LEU A 51 -26.92 1.72 3.66
N TYR A 52 -25.98 2.66 3.76
CA TYR A 52 -26.30 4.04 4.16
C TYR A 52 -26.20 5.08 3.04
N LYS A 53 -25.35 4.84 2.03
CA LYS A 53 -25.16 5.76 0.88
C LYS A 53 -25.68 5.18 -0.45
N GLY A 54 -25.95 3.89 -0.50
CA GLY A 54 -26.46 3.21 -1.68
C GLY A 54 -25.44 2.33 -2.38
N PRO A 55 -25.84 1.64 -3.44
CA PRO A 55 -25.05 0.61 -4.09
C PRO A 55 -23.73 1.18 -4.64
N ILE A 56 -22.66 0.42 -4.40
CA ILE A 56 -21.33 0.75 -4.91
C ILE A 56 -21.31 0.44 -6.41
N PRO A 57 -21.09 1.45 -7.29
CA PRO A 57 -21.03 1.21 -8.72
C PRO A 57 -19.86 0.30 -9.08
N GLU A 58 -20.03 -0.52 -10.10
CA GLU A 58 -18.92 -1.24 -10.70
C GLU A 58 -17.95 -0.22 -11.32
N GLY A 59 -16.68 -0.30 -10.95
CA GLY A 59 -15.64 0.57 -11.49
C GLY A 59 -14.88 -0.12 -12.62
N ASP A 60 -14.31 0.69 -13.48
CA ASP A 60 -13.44 0.21 -14.54
C ASP A 60 -12.12 -0.35 -14.00
N GLY A 61 -11.59 -1.37 -14.69
CA GLY A 61 -10.29 -1.98 -14.40
C GLY A 61 -10.33 -3.06 -13.32
N TYR A 62 -9.16 -3.66 -13.09
CA TYR A 62 -8.98 -4.85 -12.24
C TYR A 62 -9.43 -4.66 -10.77
N HIS A 63 -9.28 -3.45 -10.24
CA HIS A 63 -9.59 -3.16 -8.83
C HIS A 63 -11.04 -2.68 -8.60
N GLY A 64 -11.77 -2.31 -9.66
CA GLY A 64 -13.11 -1.74 -9.56
C GLY A 64 -13.15 -0.47 -8.71
N THR A 65 -14.34 -0.14 -8.20
CA THR A 65 -14.55 1.01 -7.30
C THR A 65 -14.04 0.72 -5.89
N CYS A 66 -13.15 1.58 -5.40
CA CYS A 66 -12.66 1.55 -4.03
C CYS A 66 -13.58 2.34 -3.09
N VAL A 67 -13.82 1.81 -1.90
CA VAL A 67 -14.39 2.57 -0.78
C VAL A 67 -13.23 2.97 0.14
N CYS A 68 -12.96 4.26 0.20
CA CYS A 68 -11.82 4.85 0.91
C CYS A 68 -12.26 5.55 2.18
N HIS A 69 -11.34 5.72 3.15
CA HIS A 69 -11.58 6.42 4.40
C HIS A 69 -10.97 7.82 4.37
N THR A 70 -11.72 8.83 4.76
CA THR A 70 -11.18 10.18 5.04
C THR A 70 -10.41 10.22 6.36
N CYS A 71 -10.87 9.43 7.36
CA CYS A 71 -10.32 9.36 8.72
C CYS A 71 -9.08 8.45 8.86
N ASP A 72 -8.69 7.71 7.82
CA ASP A 72 -7.56 6.78 7.81
C ASP A 72 -7.61 5.64 8.83
N THR A 73 -8.78 5.37 9.38
CA THR A 73 -9.01 4.31 10.36
C THR A 73 -9.60 3.08 9.67
N PRO A 74 -8.86 1.98 9.47
CA PRO A 74 -9.36 0.80 8.75
C PRO A 74 -10.58 0.15 9.37
N ALA A 75 -10.71 0.23 10.70
CA ALA A 75 -11.85 -0.31 11.45
C ALA A 75 -13.09 0.61 11.42
N CYS A 76 -12.98 1.82 10.85
CA CYS A 76 -14.11 2.73 10.80
C CYS A 76 -15.14 2.28 9.76
N VAL A 77 -16.42 2.31 10.16
CA VAL A 77 -17.55 2.00 9.27
C VAL A 77 -18.55 3.17 9.20
N ASN A 78 -18.18 4.37 9.69
CA ASN A 78 -19.03 5.54 9.60
C ASN A 78 -19.17 5.96 8.13
N PRO A 79 -20.40 5.98 7.56
CA PRO A 79 -20.61 6.35 6.17
C PRO A 79 -20.13 7.76 5.84
N GLU A 80 -20.17 8.71 6.77
CA GLU A 80 -19.67 10.08 6.56
C GLU A 80 -18.13 10.14 6.40
N HIS A 81 -17.43 9.14 6.89
CA HIS A 81 -15.99 8.99 6.71
C HIS A 81 -15.60 8.16 5.48
N LEU A 82 -16.58 7.74 4.67
CA LEU A 82 -16.37 6.90 3.50
C LEU A 82 -16.70 7.65 2.21
N PHE A 83 -15.83 7.48 1.22
CA PHE A 83 -16.03 7.99 -0.13
C PHE A 83 -15.64 6.97 -1.19
N LEU A 84 -16.22 7.12 -2.39
CA LEU A 84 -15.84 6.30 -3.54
C LEU A 84 -14.68 6.95 -4.28
N GLY A 85 -13.77 6.12 -4.74
CA GLY A 85 -12.66 6.55 -5.57
C GLY A 85 -12.14 5.42 -6.45
N THR A 86 -11.31 5.76 -7.41
CA THR A 86 -10.55 4.79 -8.18
C THR A 86 -9.35 4.28 -7.37
N HIS A 87 -8.74 3.19 -7.83
CA HIS A 87 -7.46 2.73 -7.25
C HIS A 87 -6.38 3.84 -7.30
N THR A 88 -6.37 4.63 -8.38
CA THR A 88 -5.44 5.76 -8.52
C THR A 88 -5.68 6.84 -7.47
N ASP A 89 -6.96 7.17 -7.19
CA ASP A 89 -7.31 8.16 -6.16
C ASP A 89 -6.90 7.67 -4.77
N ASN A 90 -7.14 6.40 -4.46
CA ASN A 90 -6.69 5.77 -3.22
C ASN A 90 -5.16 5.80 -3.05
N MET A 91 -4.43 5.56 -4.13
CA MET A 91 -2.95 5.63 -4.12
C MET A 91 -2.46 7.07 -3.95
N ARG A 92 -3.11 8.05 -4.58
CA ARG A 92 -2.78 9.48 -4.42
C ARG A 92 -3.05 9.96 -3.00
N ASP A 93 -4.22 9.62 -2.42
CA ASP A 93 -4.56 9.93 -1.03
C ASP A 93 -3.53 9.34 -0.06
N ARG A 94 -3.18 8.07 -0.25
CA ARG A 94 -2.13 7.41 0.52
C ARG A 94 -0.78 8.12 0.43
N SER A 95 -0.40 8.58 -0.78
CA SER A 95 0.85 9.31 -1.00
C SER A 95 0.82 10.70 -0.36
N ALA A 96 -0.27 11.44 -0.53
CA ALA A 96 -0.44 12.77 0.05
C ALA A 96 -0.40 12.76 1.58
N LYS A 97 -0.91 11.69 2.19
CA LYS A 97 -0.91 11.48 3.65
C LYS A 97 0.37 10.80 4.17
N GLY A 98 1.38 10.56 3.34
CA GLY A 98 2.65 9.92 3.73
C GLY A 98 2.52 8.47 4.21
N ARG A 99 1.39 7.81 3.93
CA ARG A 99 1.07 6.44 4.40
C ARG A 99 1.62 5.35 3.48
N HIS A 100 2.84 5.50 3.02
CA HIS A 100 3.50 4.41 2.30
C HIS A 100 3.81 3.28 3.29
N ALA A 101 3.10 2.15 3.17
CA ALA A 101 3.38 0.97 3.99
C ALA A 101 4.82 0.54 3.76
N GLY A 102 5.68 0.72 4.76
CA GLY A 102 6.96 0.04 4.92
C GLY A 102 7.94 -0.01 3.74
N GLY A 103 7.56 0.53 2.60
CA GLY A 103 8.42 0.60 1.43
C GLY A 103 9.26 1.86 1.50
N CYS A 104 10.50 1.75 1.83
CA CYS A 104 11.67 2.52 1.41
C CYS A 104 11.54 4.05 1.15
N PHE A 105 10.44 4.72 1.56
CA PHE A 105 10.33 6.17 1.44
C PHE A 105 11.20 6.83 2.51
N GLY A 106 12.34 7.31 2.09
CA GLY A 106 13.37 7.88 2.94
C GLY A 106 14.63 7.02 3.10
N TRP A 107 14.54 5.72 2.83
CA TRP A 107 15.69 4.83 2.86
C TRP A 107 16.23 4.64 1.44
N ARG A 108 17.35 5.27 1.14
CA ARG A 108 17.99 5.18 -0.17
C ARG A 108 19.46 4.81 0.02
N GLY A 109 20.01 4.03 -0.93
CA GLY A 109 21.40 3.61 -0.86
C GLY A 109 21.70 2.73 0.34
N GLU A 110 22.82 2.96 0.98
CA GLU A 110 23.32 2.21 2.13
C GLU A 110 22.40 2.24 3.36
N ALA A 111 21.53 3.26 3.47
CA ALA A 111 20.58 3.40 4.57
C ALA A 111 19.37 2.45 4.47
N HIS A 112 19.17 1.72 3.36
CA HIS A 112 18.03 0.81 3.19
C HIS A 112 18.26 -0.52 3.90
N PRO A 113 17.39 -0.97 4.85
CA PRO A 113 17.61 -2.18 5.65
C PRO A 113 17.68 -3.49 4.88
N GLY A 114 17.26 -3.52 3.64
CA GLY A 114 17.25 -4.71 2.76
C GLY A 114 18.20 -4.59 1.58
N VAL A 115 19.13 -3.63 1.60
CA VAL A 115 20.13 -3.50 0.54
C VAL A 115 21.28 -4.46 0.81
N SER A 116 21.77 -5.11 -0.24
CA SER A 116 23.01 -5.87 -0.26
C SER A 116 24.16 -5.06 0.34
N ASP A 117 25.17 -5.74 0.90
CA ASP A 117 26.40 -5.17 1.51
C ASP A 117 27.25 -4.31 0.57
N VAL A 118 26.67 -3.82 -0.53
CA VAL A 118 27.36 -3.02 -1.56
C VAL A 118 27.14 -1.54 -1.31
N SER A 119 28.22 -0.84 -1.04
CA SER A 119 28.24 0.60 -0.82
C SER A 119 27.94 1.42 -2.09
N ASP A 120 27.52 2.67 -1.93
CA ASP A 120 27.28 3.58 -3.06
C ASP A 120 28.58 3.86 -3.85
N ARG A 121 29.74 3.78 -3.20
CA ARG A 121 31.06 3.87 -3.85
C ARG A 121 31.26 2.69 -4.81
N GLN A 122 30.98 1.47 -4.36
CA GLN A 122 31.10 0.26 -5.17
C GLN A 122 30.11 0.26 -6.34
N VAL A 123 28.91 0.81 -6.15
CA VAL A 123 27.95 0.99 -7.26
C VAL A 123 28.53 1.92 -8.33
N ARG A 124 29.12 3.06 -7.94
CA ARG A 124 29.77 4.00 -8.89
C ARG A 124 30.91 3.32 -9.63
N GLU A 125 31.77 2.60 -8.92
CA GLU A 125 32.89 1.84 -9.49
C GLU A 125 32.41 0.81 -10.51
N ALA A 126 31.39 0.01 -10.16
CA ALA A 126 30.78 -0.96 -11.07
C ALA A 126 30.21 -0.28 -12.34
N MET A 127 29.63 0.92 -12.21
CA MET A 127 29.11 1.66 -13.36
C MET A 127 30.23 2.19 -14.26
N ILE A 128 31.35 2.65 -13.70
CA ILE A 128 32.55 3.04 -14.47
C ILE A 128 33.08 1.84 -15.24
N LEU A 129 33.29 0.71 -14.56
CA LEU A 129 33.78 -0.52 -15.19
C LEU A 129 32.81 -1.00 -16.31
N ARG A 130 31.52 -0.86 -16.10
CA ARG A 130 30.50 -1.16 -17.11
C ARG A 130 30.62 -0.26 -18.35
N SER A 131 30.86 1.04 -18.14
CA SER A 131 31.08 1.98 -19.25
C SER A 131 32.36 1.67 -20.05
N MET A 132 33.32 1.04 -19.43
CA MET A 132 34.57 0.55 -20.05
C MET A 132 34.41 -0.78 -20.79
N GLY A 133 33.18 -1.36 -20.81
CA GLY A 133 32.85 -2.57 -21.55
C GLY A 133 32.91 -3.88 -20.73
N VAL A 134 33.11 -3.83 -19.41
CA VAL A 134 33.08 -5.03 -18.55
C VAL A 134 31.66 -5.63 -18.60
N LYS A 135 31.54 -6.94 -18.72
CA LYS A 135 30.26 -7.64 -18.82
C LYS A 135 29.50 -7.61 -17.50
N LEU A 136 28.15 -7.59 -17.56
CA LEU A 136 27.29 -7.62 -16.38
C LEU A 136 27.60 -8.80 -15.46
N LYS A 137 27.83 -9.97 -16.02
CA LYS A 137 28.15 -11.19 -15.28
C LYS A 137 29.43 -11.06 -14.45
N ASP A 138 30.48 -10.49 -15.04
CA ASP A 138 31.77 -10.33 -14.37
C ASP A 138 31.65 -9.33 -13.21
N LEU A 139 30.88 -8.25 -13.40
CA LEU A 139 30.56 -7.29 -12.33
C LEU A 139 29.70 -7.91 -11.23
N ALA A 140 28.74 -8.75 -11.57
CA ALA A 140 27.90 -9.43 -10.61
C ALA A 140 28.72 -10.36 -9.69
N GLU A 141 29.69 -11.09 -10.26
CA GLU A 141 30.65 -11.89 -9.49
C GLU A 141 31.58 -11.03 -8.61
N MET A 142 32.12 -9.93 -9.15
CA MET A 142 33.01 -9.03 -8.39
C MET A 142 32.36 -8.43 -7.14
N TYR A 143 31.09 -8.08 -7.24
CA TYR A 143 30.36 -7.41 -6.15
C TYR A 143 29.41 -8.33 -5.39
N ASN A 144 29.43 -9.63 -5.69
CA ASN A 144 28.57 -10.67 -5.07
C ASN A 144 27.07 -10.30 -5.11
N VAL A 145 26.61 -9.90 -6.27
CA VAL A 145 25.21 -9.54 -6.53
C VAL A 145 24.70 -10.26 -7.78
N SER A 146 23.39 -10.19 -8.05
CA SER A 146 22.82 -10.74 -9.28
C SER A 146 23.08 -9.86 -10.50
N ASP A 147 23.11 -10.43 -11.69
CA ASP A 147 23.19 -9.71 -12.97
C ASP A 147 22.08 -8.68 -13.11
N SER A 148 20.87 -9.01 -12.63
CA SER A 148 19.72 -8.10 -12.62
C SER A 148 19.97 -6.88 -11.73
N THR A 149 20.67 -7.04 -10.59
CA THR A 149 21.02 -5.94 -9.70
C THR A 149 21.96 -4.95 -10.39
N ILE A 150 22.99 -5.44 -11.09
CA ILE A 150 23.88 -4.58 -11.89
C ILE A 150 23.10 -3.89 -13.02
N GLY A 151 22.18 -4.61 -13.68
CA GLY A 151 21.31 -4.05 -14.71
C GLY A 151 20.43 -2.90 -14.18
N ASP A 152 19.87 -3.07 -13.00
CA ASP A 152 19.04 -2.04 -12.34
C ASP A 152 19.87 -0.81 -11.93
N TRP A 153 21.09 -0.98 -11.46
CA TRP A 153 22.01 0.13 -11.21
C TRP A 153 22.31 0.89 -12.51
N TRP A 154 22.62 0.16 -13.58
CA TRP A 154 22.89 0.76 -14.89
C TRP A 154 21.72 1.59 -15.42
N HIS A 155 20.50 1.11 -15.26
CA HIS A 155 19.29 1.83 -15.67
C HIS A 155 18.78 2.86 -14.64
N LYS A 156 19.52 3.15 -13.57
CA LYS A 156 19.16 4.09 -12.50
C LYS A 156 17.83 3.79 -11.79
N LYS A 157 17.42 2.54 -11.77
CA LYS A 157 16.12 2.17 -11.19
C LYS A 157 16.12 2.15 -9.67
N GLN A 158 17.26 1.87 -9.03
CA GLN A 158 17.31 1.67 -7.59
C GLN A 158 18.20 2.66 -6.82
N ARG A 159 19.27 3.22 -7.41
CA ARG A 159 20.23 4.09 -6.73
C ARG A 159 20.44 5.42 -7.45
N THR A 160 19.40 6.23 -7.52
CA THR A 160 19.43 7.52 -8.24
C THR A 160 20.39 8.55 -7.64
N PHE A 161 20.75 8.45 -6.37
CA PHE A 161 21.63 9.41 -5.68
C PHE A 161 23.12 9.04 -5.70
N ALA A 162 23.48 7.83 -6.12
CA ALA A 162 24.88 7.47 -6.33
C ALA A 162 25.58 8.35 -7.41
N TRP A 163 24.81 9.17 -8.15
CA TRP A 163 25.27 10.06 -9.21
C TRP A 163 25.20 11.56 -8.84
N ALA A 164 24.72 11.89 -7.64
CA ALA A 164 24.44 13.29 -7.24
C ALA A 164 25.62 13.91 -6.42
N SER A 165 26.85 13.72 -6.86
CA SER A 165 28.03 14.39 -6.27
C SER A 165 29.13 14.58 -7.30
#